data_608db720b7450b0dde82799a9de31de7
#
_entry.id   608db720b7450b0dde82799a9de31de7
#
_cell.length_a   1.000
_cell.length_b   1.000
_cell.length_c   1.000
_cell.angle_alpha   90.00
_cell.angle_beta   90.00
_cell.angle_gamma   90.00
#
_symmetry.space_group_name_H-M   'P 1'
#
loop_
_entity.id
_entity.type
_entity.pdbx_description
1 polymer ?
#
loop_
_entity_poly.entity_id
_entity_poly.type
_entity_poly.pdbx_seq_one_letter_code
_entity_poly.pdbx_strand_id
1 'polypeptide(L)'
;REPLSPIQINQREGVNFSISGSQIRWQGWQFHLRFDPRQGTILNNIGIESETGVRPVAYEIAMSEMFVPYQDPDQHWFDRAYFDMGEYGFGNMASELKGHDCPENAFFQNVVLHTAGGEPFTAPNRICIFEFDPGYPSWRHYESLYADVPGIDKQHSRRATHLGVRMAATIG
;
A
#
# COMPACT_ATOMS: atom_id res chain seq x y z
N ARG A 1 -23.48 -19.01 12.07
CA ARG A 1 -23.81 -17.60 11.74
C ARG A 1 -24.15 -17.53 10.26
N GLU A 2 -25.21 -16.83 9.91
CA GLU A 2 -25.50 -16.53 8.52
C GLU A 2 -24.39 -15.64 7.93
N PRO A 3 -23.98 -15.86 6.67
CA PRO A 3 -22.98 -15.03 6.03
C PRO A 3 -23.51 -13.60 5.87
N LEU A 4 -22.65 -12.63 6.10
CA LEU A 4 -22.97 -11.22 5.85
C LEU A 4 -23.13 -10.97 4.35
N SER A 5 -24.00 -10.01 4.00
CA SER A 5 -24.12 -9.55 2.64
C SER A 5 -22.79 -8.93 2.17
N PRO A 6 -22.27 -9.29 0.98
CA PRO A 6 -21.00 -8.77 0.50
C PRO A 6 -21.10 -7.28 0.17
N ILE A 7 -20.01 -6.55 0.41
CA ILE A 7 -19.83 -5.19 -0.07
C ILE A 7 -19.08 -5.28 -1.40
N GLN A 8 -19.64 -4.70 -2.45
CA GLN A 8 -19.04 -4.68 -3.78
C GLN A 8 -18.61 -3.25 -4.14
N ILE A 9 -17.38 -3.11 -4.65
CA ILE A 9 -16.89 -1.88 -5.26
C ILE A 9 -16.92 -2.07 -6.77
N ASN A 10 -17.69 -1.25 -7.45
CA ASN A 10 -17.86 -1.35 -8.90
C ASN A 10 -17.46 -0.02 -9.58
N GLN A 11 -16.38 -0.06 -10.37
CA GLN A 11 -15.94 1.04 -11.22
C GLN A 11 -16.39 0.75 -12.67
N ARG A 12 -17.61 1.17 -13.02
CA ARG A 12 -18.24 0.85 -14.32
C ARG A 12 -17.48 1.38 -15.52
N GLU A 13 -16.74 2.46 -15.35
CA GLU A 13 -15.97 3.12 -16.40
C GLU A 13 -14.48 2.71 -16.39
N GLY A 14 -14.13 1.73 -15.54
CA GLY A 14 -12.77 1.26 -15.35
C GLY A 14 -12.00 2.04 -14.28
N VAL A 15 -10.73 1.70 -14.15
CA VAL A 15 -9.83 2.30 -13.16
C VAL A 15 -9.21 3.61 -13.67
N ASN A 16 -8.89 4.54 -12.76
CA ASN A 16 -8.27 5.82 -13.12
C ASN A 16 -6.75 5.82 -13.03
N PHE A 17 -6.13 4.69 -12.70
CA PHE A 17 -4.67 4.57 -12.75
C PHE A 17 -4.21 3.93 -14.06
N SER A 18 -2.97 4.19 -14.43
CA SER A 18 -2.30 3.53 -15.55
C SER A 18 -0.98 2.93 -15.09
N ILE A 19 -0.62 1.80 -15.72
CA ILE A 19 0.60 1.05 -15.43
C ILE A 19 1.38 0.88 -16.73
N SER A 20 2.65 1.28 -16.72
CA SER A 20 3.58 1.09 -17.82
C SER A 20 4.90 0.53 -17.28
N GLY A 21 5.10 -0.77 -17.43
CA GLY A 21 6.20 -1.46 -16.76
C GLY A 21 6.06 -1.35 -15.24
N SER A 22 7.03 -0.71 -14.59
CA SER A 22 7.01 -0.43 -13.15
C SER A 22 6.44 0.96 -12.80
N GLN A 23 6.17 1.80 -13.80
CA GLN A 23 5.65 3.15 -13.56
C GLN A 23 4.13 3.10 -13.39
N ILE A 24 3.67 3.71 -12.30
CA ILE A 24 2.25 3.91 -12.01
C ILE A 24 1.95 5.41 -12.03
N ARG A 25 0.83 5.78 -12.65
CA ARG A 25 0.29 7.14 -12.66
C ARG A 25 -1.15 7.11 -12.16
N TRP A 26 -1.50 8.08 -11.30
CA TRP A 26 -2.83 8.19 -10.72
C TRP A 26 -3.10 9.61 -10.23
N GLN A 27 -4.11 10.28 -10.75
CA GLN A 27 -4.57 11.62 -10.32
C GLN A 27 -3.43 12.65 -10.16
N GLY A 28 -2.55 12.75 -11.15
CA GLY A 28 -1.39 13.62 -11.11
C GLY A 28 -0.19 13.07 -10.33
N TRP A 29 -0.34 11.99 -9.57
CA TRP A 29 0.77 11.29 -8.95
C TRP A 29 1.44 10.34 -9.94
N GLN A 30 2.76 10.22 -9.81
CA GLN A 30 3.52 9.17 -10.47
C GLN A 30 4.58 8.60 -9.53
N PHE A 31 4.84 7.31 -9.68
CA PHE A 31 5.90 6.62 -8.95
C PHE A 31 6.28 5.33 -9.66
N HIS A 32 7.46 4.81 -9.32
CA HIS A 32 7.87 3.47 -9.73
C HIS A 32 7.58 2.48 -8.60
N LEU A 33 6.91 1.40 -8.93
CA LEU A 33 6.68 0.28 -8.02
C LEU A 33 7.77 -0.76 -8.26
N ARG A 34 8.57 -1.01 -7.23
CA ARG A 34 9.60 -2.05 -7.22
C ARG A 34 9.26 -3.10 -6.17
N PHE A 35 9.69 -4.31 -6.41
CA PHE A 35 9.60 -5.40 -5.45
C PHE A 35 10.99 -5.89 -5.07
N ASP A 36 11.21 -6.07 -3.79
CA ASP A 36 12.49 -6.48 -3.22
C ASP A 36 12.31 -7.72 -2.36
N PRO A 37 13.18 -8.74 -2.49
CA PRO A 37 13.07 -9.97 -1.71
C PRO A 37 13.10 -9.77 -0.19
N ARG A 38 13.84 -8.76 0.30
CA ARG A 38 13.92 -8.45 1.73
C ARG A 38 12.80 -7.52 2.18
N GLN A 39 12.58 -6.40 1.47
CA GLN A 39 11.68 -5.32 1.92
C GLN A 39 10.24 -5.47 1.37
N GLY A 40 10.03 -6.29 0.35
CA GLY A 40 8.73 -6.39 -0.32
C GLY A 40 8.48 -5.22 -1.26
N THR A 41 7.34 -4.57 -1.11
CA THR A 41 6.91 -3.46 -1.96
C THR A 41 7.66 -2.18 -1.63
N ILE A 42 8.26 -1.56 -2.66
CA ILE A 42 8.99 -0.28 -2.56
C ILE A 42 8.45 0.69 -3.60
N LEU A 43 8.21 1.92 -3.20
CA LEU A 43 7.85 3.02 -4.09
C LEU A 43 9.06 3.92 -4.29
N ASN A 44 9.45 4.16 -5.53
CA ASN A 44 10.57 5.02 -5.88
C ASN A 44 10.13 6.22 -6.73
N ASN A 45 10.89 7.31 -6.66
CA ASN A 45 10.71 8.50 -7.49
C ASN A 45 9.27 9.03 -7.47
N ILE A 46 8.72 9.15 -6.26
CA ILE A 46 7.37 9.63 -6.07
C ILE A 46 7.32 11.12 -6.36
N GLY A 47 6.44 11.51 -7.26
CA GLY A 47 6.24 12.89 -7.66
C GLY A 47 4.79 13.21 -7.99
N ILE A 48 4.51 14.49 -8.09
CA ILE A 48 3.21 15.01 -8.50
C ILE A 48 3.36 15.96 -9.68
N GLU A 49 2.48 15.82 -10.67
CA GLU A 49 2.44 16.69 -11.84
C GLU A 49 2.14 18.14 -11.43
N SER A 50 2.85 19.08 -12.03
CA SER A 50 2.70 20.50 -11.86
C SER A 50 2.82 21.21 -13.20
N GLU A 51 2.54 22.52 -13.24
CA GLU A 51 2.67 23.33 -14.48
C GLU A 51 4.07 23.32 -15.06
N THR A 52 5.10 23.16 -14.25
CA THR A 52 6.52 23.16 -14.65
C THR A 52 7.10 21.75 -14.82
N GLY A 53 6.29 20.71 -14.76
CA GLY A 53 6.72 19.32 -14.84
C GLY A 53 6.43 18.56 -13.56
N VAL A 54 7.12 17.45 -13.35
CA VAL A 54 6.90 16.61 -12.16
C VAL A 54 7.71 17.14 -10.98
N ARG A 55 7.02 17.55 -9.93
CA ARG A 55 7.63 17.95 -8.66
C ARG A 55 7.92 16.70 -7.82
N PRO A 56 9.18 16.43 -7.46
CA PRO A 56 9.52 15.29 -6.61
C PRO A 56 8.99 15.50 -5.19
N VAL A 57 8.47 14.42 -4.59
CA VAL A 57 7.93 14.39 -3.24
C VAL A 57 8.79 13.51 -2.33
N ALA A 58 9.12 12.30 -2.78
CA ALA A 58 9.99 11.39 -2.07
C ALA A 58 10.82 10.55 -3.05
N TYR A 59 12.05 10.24 -2.67
CA TYR A 59 12.92 9.38 -3.48
C TYR A 59 12.54 7.91 -3.32
N GLU A 60 12.35 7.46 -2.09
CA GLU A 60 12.00 6.09 -1.78
C GLU A 60 11.10 6.02 -0.55
N ILE A 61 10.09 5.16 -0.61
CA ILE A 61 9.25 4.76 0.52
C ILE A 61 9.27 3.24 0.58
N ALA A 62 9.75 2.70 1.68
CA ALA A 62 9.81 1.27 1.96
C ALA A 62 9.61 1.01 3.45
N MET A 63 9.25 -0.22 3.80
CA MET A 63 9.32 -0.67 5.18
C MET A 63 10.79 -0.90 5.55
N SER A 64 11.27 -0.25 6.62
CA SER A 64 12.69 -0.35 7.01
C SER A 64 13.01 -1.68 7.67
N GLU A 65 12.21 -2.09 8.64
CA GLU A 65 12.38 -3.34 9.39
C GLU A 65 11.10 -3.66 10.18
N MET A 66 10.94 -4.92 10.55
CA MET A 66 9.94 -5.40 11.48
C MET A 66 10.66 -5.98 12.70
N PHE A 67 10.57 -5.28 13.83
CA PHE A 67 11.16 -5.71 15.09
C PHE A 67 10.09 -6.31 15.99
N VAL A 68 10.27 -7.56 16.39
CA VAL A 68 9.30 -8.30 17.22
C VAL A 68 9.94 -8.70 18.55
N PRO A 69 9.71 -7.91 19.63
CA PRO A 69 10.12 -8.30 20.99
C PRO A 69 9.06 -9.24 21.59
N TYR A 70 9.47 -10.44 21.97
CA TYR A 70 8.52 -11.42 22.51
C TYR A 70 8.08 -11.09 23.94
N GLN A 71 9.03 -10.67 24.79
CA GLN A 71 8.79 -10.27 26.19
C GLN A 71 7.96 -11.29 27.01
N ASP A 72 8.04 -12.56 26.65
CA ASP A 72 7.41 -13.64 27.40
C ASP A 72 8.05 -13.73 28.80
N PRO A 73 7.28 -13.97 29.86
CA PRO A 73 7.83 -14.06 31.22
C PRO A 73 8.76 -15.25 31.43
N ASP A 74 8.80 -16.22 30.52
CA ASP A 74 9.81 -17.28 30.53
C ASP A 74 11.20 -16.70 30.23
N GLN A 75 12.17 -17.04 31.08
CA GLN A 75 13.53 -16.50 31.00
C GLN A 75 14.20 -16.70 29.63
N HIS A 76 13.87 -17.78 28.91
CA HIS A 76 14.45 -18.07 27.58
C HIS A 76 13.86 -17.22 26.47
N TRP A 77 12.70 -16.61 26.70
CA TRP A 77 11.97 -15.83 25.72
C TRP A 77 11.92 -14.34 26.03
N PHE A 78 12.19 -13.93 27.26
CA PHE A 78 12.05 -12.54 27.70
C PHE A 78 12.92 -11.57 26.89
N ASP A 79 14.18 -11.93 26.67
CA ASP A 79 15.12 -11.10 25.92
C ASP A 79 15.14 -11.42 24.42
N ARG A 80 14.27 -12.30 23.95
CA ARG A 80 14.22 -12.69 22.55
C ARG A 80 13.56 -11.63 21.71
N ALA A 81 14.25 -11.20 20.67
CA ALA A 81 13.75 -10.28 19.65
C ALA A 81 14.17 -10.75 18.28
N TYR A 82 13.29 -10.55 17.29
CA TYR A 82 13.56 -10.90 15.89
C TYR A 82 13.43 -9.68 15.00
N PHE A 83 14.22 -9.67 13.93
CA PHE A 83 14.15 -8.71 12.83
C PHE A 83 13.58 -9.42 11.62
N ASP A 84 12.26 -9.57 11.58
CA ASP A 84 11.58 -10.49 10.68
C ASP A 84 11.81 -10.19 9.20
N MET A 85 11.97 -8.93 8.82
CA MET A 85 12.31 -8.60 7.45
C MET A 85 13.73 -9.05 7.08
N GLY A 86 14.69 -8.81 7.95
CA GLY A 86 16.08 -9.19 7.74
C GLY A 86 16.31 -10.69 7.76
N GLU A 87 15.63 -11.39 8.66
CA GLU A 87 15.81 -12.83 8.86
C GLU A 87 15.10 -13.68 7.81
N TYR A 88 13.87 -13.36 7.47
CA TYR A 88 13.05 -14.17 6.57
C TYR A 88 12.96 -13.60 5.14
N GLY A 89 13.17 -12.31 4.98
CA GLY A 89 12.92 -11.61 3.73
C GLY A 89 11.43 -11.40 3.48
N PHE A 90 10.91 -10.25 3.87
CA PHE A 90 9.48 -9.91 3.82
C PHE A 90 8.87 -10.08 2.42
N GLY A 91 9.65 -9.73 1.37
CA GLY A 91 9.24 -9.97 -0.01
C GLY A 91 9.24 -11.45 -0.41
N ASN A 92 10.23 -12.23 0.06
CA ASN A 92 10.26 -13.67 -0.19
C ASN A 92 9.05 -14.39 0.43
N MET A 93 8.58 -13.91 1.59
CA MET A 93 7.42 -14.45 2.30
C MET A 93 6.09 -13.93 1.78
N ALA A 94 6.09 -13.07 0.76
CA ALA A 94 4.85 -12.59 0.16
C ALA A 94 4.05 -13.74 -0.44
N SER A 95 2.76 -13.79 -0.11
CA SER A 95 1.82 -14.78 -0.60
C SER A 95 1.33 -14.44 -2.00
N GLU A 96 0.96 -15.47 -2.77
CA GLU A 96 0.17 -15.26 -3.99
C GLU A 96 -1.22 -14.76 -3.62
N LEU A 97 -1.55 -13.56 -4.07
CA LEU A 97 -2.86 -12.96 -3.86
C LEU A 97 -3.89 -13.56 -4.83
N LYS A 98 -5.08 -13.83 -4.31
CA LYS A 98 -6.22 -14.36 -5.07
C LYS A 98 -7.36 -13.34 -5.09
N GLY A 99 -8.38 -13.58 -5.88
CA GLY A 99 -9.49 -12.63 -6.06
C GLY A 99 -10.14 -12.15 -4.77
N HIS A 100 -10.17 -12.98 -3.72
CA HIS A 100 -10.74 -12.59 -2.42
C HIS A 100 -9.78 -11.77 -1.52
N ASP A 101 -8.50 -11.65 -1.90
CA ASP A 101 -7.51 -10.87 -1.17
C ASP A 101 -7.55 -9.39 -1.55
N CYS A 102 -8.17 -9.06 -2.67
CA CYS A 102 -8.22 -7.72 -3.25
C CYS A 102 -9.64 -7.42 -3.76
N PRO A 103 -10.03 -6.15 -3.93
CA PRO A 103 -11.29 -5.79 -4.59
C PRO A 103 -11.36 -6.31 -6.03
N GLU A 104 -12.58 -6.49 -6.56
CA GLU A 104 -12.79 -7.03 -7.92
C GLU A 104 -12.15 -6.19 -9.04
N ASN A 105 -12.01 -4.88 -8.81
CA ASN A 105 -11.37 -3.95 -9.75
C ASN A 105 -9.85 -3.90 -9.64
N ALA A 106 -9.23 -4.75 -8.83
CA ALA A 106 -7.78 -4.75 -8.62
C ALA A 106 -7.02 -5.28 -9.83
N PHE A 107 -5.90 -4.62 -10.12
CA PHE A 107 -4.87 -5.16 -11.02
C PHE A 107 -3.89 -6.00 -10.21
N PHE A 108 -3.64 -7.23 -10.65
CA PHE A 108 -2.67 -8.13 -10.02
C PHE A 108 -1.35 -8.08 -10.77
N GLN A 109 -0.26 -7.90 -10.03
CA GLN A 109 1.08 -7.79 -10.57
C GLN A 109 1.95 -8.97 -10.14
N ASN A 110 2.60 -9.58 -11.13
CA ASN A 110 3.67 -10.55 -10.92
C ASN A 110 4.95 -9.83 -10.52
N VAL A 111 5.82 -10.52 -9.80
CA VAL A 111 7.15 -10.02 -9.45
C VAL A 111 8.21 -11.04 -9.83
N VAL A 112 9.46 -10.60 -9.95
CA VAL A 112 10.59 -11.49 -10.17
C VAL A 112 11.32 -11.68 -8.86
N LEU A 113 11.47 -12.91 -8.46
CA LEU A 113 12.26 -13.37 -7.32
C LEU A 113 13.41 -14.27 -7.82
N HIS A 114 14.25 -14.73 -6.94
CA HIS A 114 15.33 -15.67 -7.26
C HIS A 114 15.35 -16.83 -6.26
N THR A 115 15.79 -17.98 -6.73
CA THR A 115 16.07 -19.14 -5.89
C THR A 115 17.29 -18.90 -5.02
N ALA A 116 17.57 -19.80 -4.08
CA ALA A 116 18.82 -19.78 -3.29
C ALA A 116 20.08 -19.87 -4.17
N GLY A 117 19.97 -20.46 -5.36
CA GLY A 117 21.04 -20.52 -6.35
C GLY A 117 21.17 -19.28 -7.25
N GLY A 118 20.33 -18.25 -7.04
CA GLY A 118 20.34 -17.02 -7.83
C GLY A 118 19.54 -17.07 -9.12
N GLU A 119 18.88 -18.17 -9.47
CA GLU A 119 18.08 -18.29 -10.67
C GLU A 119 16.78 -17.50 -10.56
N PRO A 120 16.50 -16.58 -11.51
CA PRO A 120 15.28 -15.78 -11.46
C PRO A 120 14.04 -16.62 -11.82
N PHE A 121 12.94 -16.33 -11.14
CA PHE A 121 11.63 -16.88 -11.49
C PHE A 121 10.53 -15.85 -11.29
N THR A 122 9.46 -15.99 -12.06
CA THR A 122 8.27 -15.15 -11.92
C THR A 122 7.37 -15.71 -10.82
N ALA A 123 7.16 -14.91 -9.78
CA ALA A 123 6.21 -15.22 -8.72
C ALA A 123 4.88 -14.49 -9.02
N PRO A 124 3.77 -15.22 -9.26
CA PRO A 124 2.52 -14.62 -9.70
C PRO A 124 1.83 -13.83 -8.59
N ASN A 125 1.14 -12.77 -8.97
CA ASN A 125 0.16 -12.05 -8.15
C ASN A 125 0.65 -11.68 -6.73
N ARG A 126 1.87 -11.17 -6.61
CA ARG A 126 2.43 -10.78 -5.29
C ARG A 126 1.95 -9.42 -4.82
N ILE A 127 1.46 -8.61 -5.75
CA ILE A 127 0.93 -7.27 -5.47
C ILE A 127 -0.43 -7.14 -6.14
N CYS A 128 -1.38 -6.46 -5.50
CA CYS A 128 -2.55 -5.93 -6.18
C CYS A 128 -2.63 -4.41 -6.03
N ILE A 129 -3.13 -3.75 -7.06
CA ILE A 129 -3.29 -2.30 -7.14
C ILE A 129 -4.76 -2.01 -7.43
N PHE A 130 -5.37 -1.14 -6.64
CA PHE A 130 -6.79 -0.86 -6.75
C PHE A 130 -7.13 0.52 -6.19
N GLU A 131 -8.28 1.03 -6.58
CA GLU A 131 -8.85 2.25 -6.00
C GLU A 131 -9.95 1.89 -5.02
N PHE A 132 -10.07 2.68 -3.95
CA PHE A 132 -11.15 2.53 -2.99
C PHE A 132 -11.57 3.88 -2.39
N ASP A 133 -12.83 3.98 -2.04
CA ASP A 133 -13.38 5.08 -1.24
C ASP A 133 -13.77 4.49 0.13
N PRO A 134 -13.22 4.98 1.24
CA PRO A 134 -13.54 4.45 2.57
C PRO A 134 -14.98 4.70 3.00
N GLY A 135 -15.75 5.49 2.26
CA GLY A 135 -17.15 5.80 2.58
C GLY A 135 -17.34 6.92 3.59
N TYR A 136 -16.26 7.54 4.05
CA TYR A 136 -16.27 8.67 4.98
C TYR A 136 -15.26 9.73 4.57
N PRO A 137 -15.35 10.98 5.12
CA PRO A 137 -14.39 12.02 4.79
C PRO A 137 -12.96 11.63 5.20
N SER A 138 -12.05 11.68 4.23
CA SER A 138 -10.61 11.37 4.44
C SER A 138 -9.87 12.53 5.10
N TRP A 139 -10.46 13.71 5.08
CA TRP A 139 -9.87 14.93 5.63
C TRP A 139 -10.94 15.84 6.21
N ARG A 140 -10.61 16.47 7.34
CA ARG A 140 -11.42 17.51 7.97
C ARG A 140 -10.52 18.63 8.45
N HIS A 141 -11.00 19.84 8.29
CA HIS A 141 -10.42 21.05 8.86
C HIS A 141 -11.49 21.86 9.59
N TYR A 142 -11.13 22.40 10.73
CA TYR A 142 -11.95 23.35 11.46
C TYR A 142 -11.21 24.68 11.54
N GLU A 143 -11.89 25.75 11.06
CA GLU A 143 -11.33 27.11 11.06
C GLU A 143 -11.77 27.84 12.32
N SER A 144 -10.89 27.86 13.32
CA SER A 144 -11.18 28.50 14.62
C SER A 144 -11.10 30.03 14.57
N LEU A 145 -10.29 30.58 13.69
CA LEU A 145 -10.09 32.06 13.59
C LEU A 145 -11.36 32.82 13.15
N TYR A 146 -12.22 32.15 12.40
CA TYR A 146 -13.48 32.71 11.89
C TYR A 146 -14.71 32.10 12.53
N ALA A 147 -14.55 31.47 13.70
CA ALA A 147 -15.62 30.73 14.37
C ALA A 147 -16.86 31.61 14.66
N ASP A 148 -16.69 32.88 14.87
CA ASP A 148 -17.75 33.82 15.22
C ASP A 148 -18.24 34.69 14.05
N VAL A 149 -17.74 34.44 12.83
CA VAL A 149 -18.17 35.19 11.63
C VAL A 149 -19.38 34.49 10.99
N PRO A 150 -20.54 35.18 10.94
CA PRO A 150 -21.73 34.65 10.31
C PRO A 150 -21.49 34.39 8.80
N GLY A 151 -22.01 33.26 8.32
CA GLY A 151 -21.94 32.91 6.89
C GLY A 151 -20.65 32.22 6.43
N ILE A 152 -19.65 32.07 7.32
CA ILE A 152 -18.44 31.29 7.00
C ILE A 152 -18.66 29.87 7.50
N ASP A 153 -18.45 28.90 6.60
CA ASP A 153 -18.42 27.50 6.97
C ASP A 153 -17.15 27.20 7.76
N LYS A 154 -17.35 26.82 9.01
CA LYS A 154 -16.27 26.58 9.97
C LYS A 154 -15.64 25.20 9.85
N GLN A 155 -16.33 24.29 9.20
CA GLN A 155 -15.89 22.91 9.05
C GLN A 155 -15.87 22.50 7.58
N HIS A 156 -14.68 22.21 7.10
CA HIS A 156 -14.46 21.67 5.76
C HIS A 156 -14.15 20.19 5.84
N SER A 157 -14.76 19.40 4.99
CA SER A 157 -14.45 17.98 4.87
C SER A 157 -14.38 17.57 3.40
N ARG A 158 -13.53 16.60 3.10
CA ARG A 158 -13.41 16.02 1.75
C ARG A 158 -13.42 14.51 1.81
N ARG A 159 -14.24 13.90 0.97
CA ARG A 159 -14.07 12.49 0.57
C ARG A 159 -12.97 12.44 -0.48
N ALA A 160 -12.17 11.39 -0.42
CA ALA A 160 -11.15 11.14 -1.43
C ALA A 160 -11.15 9.66 -1.78
N THR A 161 -10.95 9.38 -3.04
CA THR A 161 -10.55 8.06 -3.51
C THR A 161 -9.07 7.85 -3.15
N HIS A 162 -8.74 6.66 -2.74
CA HIS A 162 -7.38 6.25 -2.41
C HIS A 162 -6.87 5.24 -3.43
N LEU A 163 -5.59 5.27 -3.72
CA LEU A 163 -4.89 4.20 -4.43
C LEU A 163 -4.26 3.24 -3.42
N GLY A 164 -4.70 2.00 -3.44
CA GLY A 164 -4.16 0.93 -2.63
C GLY A 164 -3.10 0.14 -3.40
N VAL A 165 -1.94 -0.05 -2.80
CA VAL A 165 -0.93 -1.03 -3.24
C VAL A 165 -0.78 -2.03 -2.11
N ARG A 166 -1.25 -3.26 -2.33
CA ARG A 166 -1.33 -4.29 -1.30
C ARG A 166 -0.39 -5.44 -1.61
N MET A 167 0.36 -5.84 -0.61
CA MET A 167 1.08 -7.10 -0.50
C MET A 167 0.63 -7.79 0.78
N ALA A 168 0.61 -9.10 0.82
CA ALA A 168 0.40 -9.88 2.03
C ALA A 168 1.57 -10.84 2.22
N ALA A 169 2.10 -10.89 3.43
CA ALA A 169 3.13 -11.84 3.83
C ALA A 169 2.74 -12.48 5.16
N THR A 170 3.09 -13.74 5.32
CA THR A 170 2.97 -14.45 6.60
C THR A 170 4.37 -14.83 7.04
N ILE A 171 4.75 -14.34 8.21
CA ILE A 171 6.04 -14.55 8.84
C ILE A 171 5.82 -15.28 10.17
N GLY A 172 6.56 -16.33 10.42
CA GLY A 172 6.50 -17.12 11.65
C GLY A 172 6.20 -18.58 11.44
#